data_691937057f093f3b2ad62667530dffbc
#
_entry.id   691937057f093f3b2ad62667530dffbc
#
_cell.length_a   1.000
_cell.length_b   1.000
_cell.length_c   1.000
_cell.angle_alpha   90.00
_cell.angle_beta   90.00
_cell.angle_gamma   90.00
#
_symmetry.space_group_name_H-M   'P 1'
#
loop_
_entity.id
_entity.type
_entity.pdbx_description
1 polymer ?
#
loop_
_entity_poly.entity_id
_entity_poly.type
_entity_poly.pdbx_seq_one_letter_code
_entity_poly.pdbx_strand_id
1 'polypeptide(L)'
;MFKNYSSKKIISFNNLEKHFKKLKKKKTILCHGVFDIVHPGHIRHFAHCKQKADILIVSLTKDIFIKKGTYRPMVPQDLRAFNLSSLELVDFVVIDQNKNPENLIKKIKPSFFAKGLEYADLKNPLTVKEKNIVESFGGKMIFSPGDYVLSSSKIIRQMEPDLKYDKLKLLMDTENINFNDLKKILKDLSKLKIHILGDTIIDTNHYCEVVGGLHKTPTLSVVRQISEDFLGGAAIVASHFKSFTNNVTLTTLFSNDKKGKFALRNLKKNKIKINHYAEEDRPTTNKNSYLVNKHKLLKVDELSNNPITSSTLDKLITLLKKDKNQILVFSDFRHGIFNNQTLPKILDSIGHKVFKVADSQVASRWGNISDFKNFDLLTPTEKEARYSLFEQDTPIRNLVTNIILKLGEKGLISLSKKKNDYIALDPFVKNFVDSNGAGDALLSYSTSVLYTTKSLIIASIVGLLAASCKCEIQGNLPVTLEHIIKKIDEIQHDYS
;
A
#
# COMPACT_ATOMS: atom_id res chain seq x y z
N MET A 1 -28.82 13.68 -11.74
CA MET A 1 -29.44 12.89 -12.82
C MET A 1 -30.34 11.75 -12.31
N PHE A 2 -29.97 11.06 -11.22
CA PHE A 2 -30.74 9.89 -10.72
C PHE A 2 -31.94 10.19 -9.80
N LYS A 3 -32.14 11.41 -9.31
CA LYS A 3 -33.28 11.76 -8.43
C LYS A 3 -34.66 11.58 -9.05
N ASN A 4 -34.78 11.59 -10.38
CA ASN A 4 -36.03 11.45 -11.10
C ASN A 4 -36.38 9.99 -11.50
N TYR A 5 -35.47 9.03 -11.28
CA TYR A 5 -35.65 7.61 -11.58
C TYR A 5 -35.74 6.77 -10.31
N SER A 6 -36.28 7.31 -9.19
CA SER A 6 -36.52 6.48 -8.01
C SER A 6 -37.56 5.41 -8.38
N SER A 7 -37.09 4.20 -8.60
CA SER A 7 -37.98 3.07 -8.89
C SER A 7 -38.97 2.90 -7.75
N LYS A 8 -40.27 2.84 -8.07
CA LYS A 8 -41.36 2.54 -7.14
C LYS A 8 -41.17 1.20 -6.40
N LYS A 9 -40.20 0.38 -6.86
CA LYS A 9 -39.85 -0.90 -6.27
C LYS A 9 -38.88 -0.78 -5.08
N ILE A 10 -38.17 0.32 -4.89
CA ILE A 10 -37.23 0.49 -3.79
C ILE A 10 -37.99 0.97 -2.55
N ILE A 11 -38.05 0.11 -1.52
CA ILE A 11 -38.80 0.35 -0.29
C ILE A 11 -37.81 0.74 0.84
N SER A 12 -38.12 1.86 1.51
CA SER A 12 -37.37 2.27 2.71
C SER A 12 -37.56 1.26 3.83
N PHE A 13 -36.50 0.93 4.56
CA PHE A 13 -36.48 0.02 5.70
C PHE A 13 -37.53 0.38 6.76
N ASN A 14 -37.79 1.66 6.97
CA ASN A 14 -38.78 2.14 7.97
C ASN A 14 -40.23 1.90 7.53
N ASN A 15 -40.52 1.72 6.25
CA ASN A 15 -41.85 1.55 5.70
C ASN A 15 -42.23 0.08 5.47
N LEU A 16 -41.32 -0.87 5.76
CA LEU A 16 -41.49 -2.29 5.42
C LEU A 16 -42.76 -2.90 6.01
N GLU A 17 -42.99 -2.74 7.32
CA GLU A 17 -44.15 -3.33 8.00
C GLU A 17 -45.48 -2.83 7.41
N LYS A 18 -45.58 -1.52 7.17
CA LYS A 18 -46.76 -0.89 6.58
C LYS A 18 -47.00 -1.38 5.16
N HIS A 19 -45.93 -1.56 4.38
CA HIS A 19 -46.00 -1.99 3.00
C HIS A 19 -46.40 -3.46 2.87
N PHE A 20 -45.74 -4.35 3.60
CA PHE A 20 -45.96 -5.79 3.51
C PHE A 20 -47.21 -6.29 4.28
N LYS A 21 -47.72 -5.54 5.25
CA LYS A 21 -49.06 -5.84 5.86
C LYS A 21 -50.16 -5.86 4.81
N LYS A 22 -50.07 -5.05 3.77
CA LYS A 22 -51.09 -5.00 2.68
C LYS A 22 -51.00 -6.22 1.75
N LEU A 23 -49.91 -6.98 1.78
CA LEU A 23 -49.62 -8.10 0.88
C LEU A 23 -49.77 -9.46 1.53
N LYS A 24 -50.40 -9.54 2.72
CA LYS A 24 -50.56 -10.77 3.55
C LYS A 24 -51.19 -11.98 2.82
N LYS A 25 -51.96 -11.75 1.76
CA LYS A 25 -52.61 -12.82 0.96
C LYS A 25 -51.69 -13.41 -0.13
N LYS A 26 -50.51 -12.84 -0.39
CA LYS A 26 -49.60 -13.28 -1.43
C LYS A 26 -48.38 -13.99 -0.81
N LYS A 27 -47.93 -15.07 -1.42
CA LYS A 27 -46.70 -15.74 -1.02
C LYS A 27 -45.50 -14.83 -1.36
N THR A 28 -44.68 -14.54 -0.37
CA THR A 28 -43.51 -13.70 -0.51
C THR A 28 -42.21 -14.50 -0.35
N ILE A 29 -41.19 -14.16 -1.11
CA ILE A 29 -39.85 -14.73 -0.99
C ILE A 29 -38.82 -13.62 -0.84
N LEU A 30 -37.94 -13.76 0.12
CA LEU A 30 -36.85 -12.83 0.39
C LEU A 30 -35.50 -13.45 0.02
N CYS A 31 -34.73 -12.75 -0.81
CA CYS A 31 -33.33 -13.01 -1.07
C CYS A 31 -32.47 -11.91 -0.43
N HIS A 32 -31.34 -12.25 0.20
CA HIS A 32 -30.41 -11.29 0.79
C HIS A 32 -28.99 -11.53 0.30
N GLY A 33 -28.29 -10.46 -0.06
CA GLY A 33 -26.90 -10.54 -0.51
C GLY A 33 -26.25 -9.18 -0.70
N VAL A 34 -25.00 -9.18 -1.16
CA VAL A 34 -24.27 -7.94 -1.50
C VAL A 34 -24.72 -7.43 -2.88
N PHE A 35 -24.86 -8.32 -3.85
CA PHE A 35 -25.25 -8.01 -5.23
C PHE A 35 -24.42 -6.88 -5.86
N ASP A 36 -23.11 -6.94 -5.67
CA ASP A 36 -22.18 -5.90 -6.13
C ASP A 36 -22.22 -5.76 -7.66
N ILE A 37 -22.07 -6.88 -8.37
CA ILE A 37 -22.35 -6.98 -9.81
C ILE A 37 -23.39 -8.06 -10.01
N VAL A 38 -24.51 -7.70 -10.64
CA VAL A 38 -25.54 -8.66 -11.03
C VAL A 38 -25.05 -9.48 -12.21
N HIS A 39 -25.12 -10.80 -12.12
CA HIS A 39 -24.64 -11.75 -13.14
C HIS A 39 -25.66 -12.86 -13.39
N PRO A 40 -25.50 -13.69 -14.44
CA PRO A 40 -26.47 -14.73 -14.78
C PRO A 40 -26.85 -15.68 -13.66
N GLY A 41 -25.93 -15.95 -12.70
CA GLY A 41 -26.23 -16.75 -11.51
C GLY A 41 -27.28 -16.09 -10.60
N HIS A 42 -27.23 -14.77 -10.41
CA HIS A 42 -28.25 -14.04 -9.67
C HIS A 42 -29.61 -14.07 -10.40
N ILE A 43 -29.60 -13.88 -11.73
CA ILE A 43 -30.82 -13.92 -12.52
C ILE A 43 -31.54 -15.27 -12.41
N ARG A 44 -30.79 -16.38 -12.50
CA ARG A 44 -31.33 -17.74 -12.32
C ARG A 44 -31.86 -17.97 -10.90
N HIS A 45 -31.14 -17.50 -9.89
CA HIS A 45 -31.59 -17.53 -8.51
C HIS A 45 -32.94 -16.80 -8.35
N PHE A 46 -33.04 -15.59 -8.90
CA PHE A 46 -34.28 -14.81 -8.87
C PHE A 46 -35.43 -15.46 -9.66
N ALA A 47 -35.15 -16.03 -10.84
CA ALA A 47 -36.12 -16.77 -11.60
C ALA A 47 -36.66 -18.00 -10.85
N HIS A 48 -35.77 -18.79 -10.20
CA HIS A 48 -36.19 -19.89 -9.35
C HIS A 48 -37.07 -19.41 -8.18
N CYS A 49 -36.69 -18.33 -7.52
CA CYS A 49 -37.44 -17.74 -6.42
C CYS A 49 -38.83 -17.27 -6.88
N LYS A 50 -38.92 -16.65 -8.05
CA LYS A 50 -40.17 -16.13 -8.61
C LYS A 50 -41.15 -17.26 -8.99
N GLN A 51 -40.65 -18.46 -9.33
CA GLN A 51 -41.50 -19.65 -9.54
C GLN A 51 -42.14 -20.20 -8.26
N LYS A 52 -41.59 -19.86 -7.09
CA LYS A 52 -42.05 -20.38 -5.77
C LYS A 52 -42.98 -19.41 -5.02
N ALA A 53 -42.99 -18.13 -5.42
CA ALA A 53 -43.75 -17.09 -4.74
C ALA A 53 -44.24 -16.01 -5.68
N ASP A 54 -45.35 -15.36 -5.29
CA ASP A 54 -45.99 -14.29 -6.07
C ASP A 54 -45.12 -13.01 -6.08
N ILE A 55 -44.39 -12.76 -5.01
CA ILE A 55 -43.61 -11.55 -4.78
C ILE A 55 -42.19 -11.90 -4.41
N LEU A 56 -41.22 -11.44 -5.23
CA LEU A 56 -39.79 -11.50 -4.96
C LEU A 56 -39.30 -10.19 -4.35
N ILE A 57 -38.76 -10.29 -3.14
CA ILE A 57 -38.12 -9.19 -2.42
C ILE A 57 -36.63 -9.46 -2.42
N VAL A 58 -35.83 -8.51 -2.91
CA VAL A 58 -34.37 -8.60 -2.87
C VAL A 58 -33.85 -7.55 -1.89
N SER A 59 -33.12 -8.00 -0.86
CA SER A 59 -32.44 -7.09 0.05
C SER A 59 -30.93 -7.08 -0.18
N LEU A 60 -30.33 -5.93 -0.08
CA LEU A 60 -28.90 -5.75 -0.24
C LEU A 60 -28.25 -5.23 1.04
N THR A 61 -27.04 -5.72 1.31
CA THR A 61 -26.19 -5.27 2.41
C THR A 61 -25.73 -3.85 2.17
N LYS A 62 -25.85 -2.98 3.18
CA LYS A 62 -25.38 -1.59 3.14
C LYS A 62 -23.85 -1.55 3.02
N ASP A 63 -23.31 -0.56 2.29
CA ASP A 63 -21.88 -0.44 1.97
C ASP A 63 -20.97 -0.52 3.20
N ILE A 64 -21.35 0.15 4.30
CA ILE A 64 -20.58 0.20 5.55
C ILE A 64 -20.37 -1.18 6.21
N PHE A 65 -21.19 -2.17 5.87
CA PHE A 65 -21.12 -3.53 6.45
C PHE A 65 -20.37 -4.52 5.55
N ILE A 66 -19.97 -4.11 4.33
CA ILE A 66 -19.29 -5.00 3.39
C ILE A 66 -17.78 -4.95 3.67
N LYS A 67 -17.23 -6.07 4.18
CA LYS A 67 -15.81 -6.24 4.51
C LYS A 67 -15.12 -7.25 3.58
N LYS A 68 -15.46 -7.28 2.29
CA LYS A 68 -14.98 -8.27 1.32
C LYS A 68 -13.86 -7.73 0.41
N GLY A 69 -12.73 -7.25 0.98
CA GLY A 69 -11.57 -6.78 0.20
C GLY A 69 -11.54 -5.26 -0.02
N THR A 70 -10.43 -4.77 -0.55
CA THR A 70 -10.02 -3.36 -0.53
C THR A 70 -10.89 -2.45 -1.43
N TYR A 71 -11.55 -3.02 -2.46
CA TYR A 71 -12.36 -2.28 -3.44
C TYR A 71 -13.82 -2.75 -3.45
N ARG A 72 -14.33 -3.24 -2.33
CA ARG A 72 -15.71 -3.75 -2.24
C ARG A 72 -16.56 -2.93 -1.29
N PRO A 73 -17.82 -2.57 -1.71
CA PRO A 73 -18.42 -2.88 -3.01
C PRO A 73 -17.88 -1.96 -4.12
N MET A 74 -17.80 -2.46 -5.37
CA MET A 74 -17.46 -1.64 -6.54
C MET A 74 -18.59 -0.69 -6.92
N VAL A 75 -19.83 -1.13 -6.73
CA VAL A 75 -21.03 -0.37 -7.05
C VAL A 75 -21.66 0.12 -5.74
N PRO A 76 -21.82 1.45 -5.53
CA PRO A 76 -22.48 2.01 -4.36
C PRO A 76 -23.89 1.45 -4.15
N GLN A 77 -24.33 1.33 -2.89
CA GLN A 77 -25.60 0.71 -2.52
C GLN A 77 -26.81 1.24 -3.27
N ASP A 78 -26.86 2.54 -3.55
CA ASP A 78 -28.01 3.15 -4.23
C ASP A 78 -28.08 2.73 -5.71
N LEU A 79 -26.91 2.60 -6.36
CA LEU A 79 -26.82 2.09 -7.73
C LEU A 79 -27.07 0.58 -7.78
N ARG A 80 -26.63 -0.19 -6.79
CA ARG A 80 -26.95 -1.62 -6.67
C ARG A 80 -28.46 -1.82 -6.50
N ALA A 81 -29.10 -1.01 -5.65
CA ALA A 81 -30.54 -1.04 -5.48
C ALA A 81 -31.28 -0.68 -6.77
N PHE A 82 -30.80 0.32 -7.49
CA PHE A 82 -31.35 0.72 -8.79
C PHE A 82 -31.21 -0.42 -9.82
N ASN A 83 -30.05 -1.05 -9.95
CA ASN A 83 -29.83 -2.18 -10.87
C ASN A 83 -30.78 -3.33 -10.57
N LEU A 84 -30.94 -3.72 -9.30
CA LEU A 84 -31.87 -4.77 -8.90
C LEU A 84 -33.33 -4.39 -9.17
N SER A 85 -33.72 -3.14 -8.92
CA SER A 85 -35.08 -2.66 -9.16
C SER A 85 -35.46 -2.59 -10.64
N SER A 86 -34.46 -2.52 -11.52
CA SER A 86 -34.63 -2.52 -12.98
C SER A 86 -34.88 -3.91 -13.55
N LEU A 87 -34.68 -4.97 -12.76
CA LEU A 87 -34.96 -6.34 -13.17
C LEU A 87 -36.46 -6.60 -13.13
N GLU A 88 -37.02 -7.17 -14.22
CA GLU A 88 -38.44 -7.53 -14.30
C GLU A 88 -38.83 -8.54 -13.21
N LEU A 89 -37.99 -9.53 -12.93
CA LEU A 89 -38.18 -10.57 -11.93
C LEU A 89 -38.33 -10.04 -10.51
N VAL A 90 -37.76 -8.88 -10.19
CA VAL A 90 -37.71 -8.31 -8.83
C VAL A 90 -38.90 -7.38 -8.62
N ASP A 91 -39.73 -7.68 -7.63
CA ASP A 91 -40.89 -6.84 -7.28
C ASP A 91 -40.52 -5.71 -6.33
N PHE A 92 -39.68 -5.99 -5.32
CA PHE A 92 -39.23 -4.99 -4.35
C PHE A 92 -37.75 -5.14 -4.01
N VAL A 93 -37.12 -4.00 -3.75
CA VAL A 93 -35.73 -3.91 -3.30
C VAL A 93 -35.64 -3.18 -1.97
N VAL A 94 -34.82 -3.67 -1.04
CA VAL A 94 -34.61 -3.08 0.27
C VAL A 94 -33.13 -2.97 0.57
N ILE A 95 -32.65 -1.79 0.97
CA ILE A 95 -31.31 -1.63 1.53
C ILE A 95 -31.38 -1.94 3.03
N ASP A 96 -30.77 -3.05 3.46
CA ASP A 96 -30.77 -3.46 4.86
C ASP A 96 -29.93 -2.51 5.70
N GLN A 97 -30.52 -2.00 6.78
CA GLN A 97 -29.85 -1.08 7.71
C GLN A 97 -29.00 -1.81 8.75
N ASN A 98 -29.00 -3.14 8.74
CA ASN A 98 -28.28 -3.99 9.68
C ASN A 98 -27.18 -4.77 8.99
N LYS A 99 -26.21 -5.23 9.78
CA LYS A 99 -25.10 -6.06 9.30
C LYS A 99 -25.59 -7.43 8.78
N ASN A 100 -26.62 -7.99 9.39
CA ASN A 100 -27.21 -9.28 9.07
C ASN A 100 -28.72 -9.11 8.85
N PRO A 101 -29.37 -9.95 8.02
CA PRO A 101 -30.78 -9.78 7.64
C PRO A 101 -31.80 -10.21 8.71
N GLU A 102 -31.36 -10.56 9.91
CA GLU A 102 -32.24 -11.08 10.99
C GLU A 102 -33.41 -10.14 11.30
N ASN A 103 -33.14 -8.84 11.48
CA ASN A 103 -34.16 -7.85 11.77
C ASN A 103 -35.08 -7.62 10.56
N LEU A 104 -34.52 -7.67 9.37
CA LEU A 104 -35.27 -7.56 8.13
C LEU A 104 -36.25 -8.73 7.96
N ILE A 105 -35.77 -9.96 8.17
CA ILE A 105 -36.62 -11.18 8.14
C ILE A 105 -37.77 -11.08 9.14
N LYS A 106 -37.52 -10.66 10.38
CA LYS A 106 -38.55 -10.47 11.41
C LYS A 106 -39.60 -9.42 11.04
N LYS A 107 -39.17 -8.33 10.33
CA LYS A 107 -40.07 -7.25 9.90
C LYS A 107 -40.95 -7.66 8.72
N ILE A 108 -40.35 -8.34 7.72
CA ILE A 108 -41.07 -8.75 6.49
C ILE A 108 -41.93 -9.99 6.73
N LYS A 109 -41.45 -10.94 7.54
CA LYS A 109 -42.03 -12.27 7.76
C LYS A 109 -42.37 -12.98 6.44
N PRO A 110 -41.34 -13.22 5.58
CA PRO A 110 -41.58 -13.80 4.28
C PRO A 110 -42.03 -15.27 4.35
N SER A 111 -42.84 -15.74 3.39
CA SER A 111 -43.22 -17.15 3.26
C SER A 111 -42.00 -18.03 3.00
N PHE A 112 -41.03 -17.51 2.26
CA PHE A 112 -39.79 -18.20 1.96
C PHE A 112 -38.59 -17.25 2.14
N PHE A 113 -37.46 -17.78 2.63
CA PHE A 113 -36.17 -17.12 2.59
C PHE A 113 -35.22 -17.96 1.74
N ALA A 114 -34.74 -17.38 0.64
CA ALA A 114 -33.94 -18.12 -0.33
C ALA A 114 -32.45 -17.81 -0.23
N LYS A 115 -31.64 -18.85 -0.29
CA LYS A 115 -30.17 -18.80 -0.39
C LYS A 115 -29.67 -19.66 -1.55
N GLY A 116 -28.41 -19.47 -1.95
CA GLY A 116 -27.72 -20.33 -2.91
C GLY A 116 -27.47 -21.73 -2.32
N LEU A 117 -27.29 -22.72 -3.18
CA LEU A 117 -27.03 -24.10 -2.79
C LEU A 117 -25.78 -24.26 -1.93
N GLU A 118 -24.79 -23.36 -2.06
CA GLU A 118 -23.57 -23.33 -1.28
C GLU A 118 -23.80 -23.16 0.24
N TYR A 119 -25.03 -22.81 0.66
CA TYR A 119 -25.41 -22.68 2.07
C TYR A 119 -26.27 -23.87 2.57
N ALA A 120 -26.53 -24.86 1.71
CA ALA A 120 -27.44 -25.97 2.03
C ALA A 120 -26.90 -26.92 3.10
N ASP A 121 -25.59 -27.02 3.27
CA ASP A 121 -24.93 -27.85 4.30
C ASP A 121 -25.10 -27.35 5.73
N LEU A 122 -25.66 -26.15 5.90
CA LEU A 122 -25.95 -25.51 7.19
C LEU A 122 -24.75 -25.42 8.16
N LYS A 123 -23.50 -25.48 7.63
CA LYS A 123 -22.29 -25.32 8.45
C LYS A 123 -22.09 -23.88 8.93
N ASN A 124 -22.68 -22.90 8.24
CA ASN A 124 -22.57 -21.50 8.63
C ASN A 124 -23.56 -21.16 9.77
N PRO A 125 -23.10 -20.78 10.97
CA PRO A 125 -23.96 -20.46 12.11
C PRO A 125 -24.97 -19.34 11.82
N LEU A 126 -24.63 -18.38 10.96
CA LEU A 126 -25.57 -17.30 10.56
C LEU A 126 -26.73 -17.86 9.74
N THR A 127 -26.46 -18.81 8.84
CA THR A 127 -27.51 -19.44 8.02
C THR A 127 -28.47 -20.26 8.89
N VAL A 128 -27.96 -20.98 9.89
CA VAL A 128 -28.78 -21.70 10.87
C VAL A 128 -29.68 -20.74 11.65
N LYS A 129 -29.14 -19.62 12.09
CA LYS A 129 -29.88 -18.59 12.83
C LYS A 129 -31.00 -17.96 11.99
N GLU A 130 -30.69 -17.62 10.73
CA GLU A 130 -31.67 -17.10 9.77
C GLU A 130 -32.78 -18.11 9.51
N LYS A 131 -32.46 -19.40 9.36
CA LYS A 131 -33.42 -20.49 9.21
C LYS A 131 -34.37 -20.55 10.42
N ASN A 132 -33.83 -20.60 11.63
CA ASN A 132 -34.62 -20.66 12.85
C ASN A 132 -35.59 -19.46 12.99
N ILE A 133 -35.12 -18.25 12.58
CA ILE A 133 -35.98 -17.05 12.60
C ILE A 133 -37.13 -17.19 11.59
N VAL A 134 -36.85 -17.64 10.37
CA VAL A 134 -37.87 -17.81 9.32
C VAL A 134 -38.90 -18.85 9.77
N GLU A 135 -38.47 -19.98 10.32
CA GLU A 135 -39.33 -21.08 10.77
C GLU A 135 -40.17 -20.69 12.02
N SER A 136 -39.69 -19.76 12.84
CA SER A 136 -40.41 -19.32 14.06
C SER A 136 -41.78 -18.65 13.81
N PHE A 137 -42.01 -18.17 12.59
CA PHE A 137 -43.30 -17.58 12.18
C PHE A 137 -43.96 -18.35 11.01
N GLY A 138 -43.59 -19.62 10.79
CA GLY A 138 -44.18 -20.51 9.78
C GLY A 138 -43.66 -20.36 8.35
N GLY A 139 -42.61 -19.55 8.14
CA GLY A 139 -41.91 -19.46 6.85
C GLY A 139 -40.98 -20.66 6.64
N LYS A 140 -40.41 -20.81 5.43
CA LYS A 140 -39.48 -21.88 5.10
C LYS A 140 -38.20 -21.32 4.45
N MET A 141 -37.04 -21.85 4.83
CA MET A 141 -35.79 -21.61 4.08
C MET A 141 -35.74 -22.53 2.88
N ILE A 142 -35.39 -22.00 1.73
CA ILE A 142 -35.19 -22.77 0.48
C ILE A 142 -33.82 -22.47 -0.12
N PHE A 143 -33.30 -23.43 -0.87
CA PHE A 143 -32.03 -23.30 -1.59
C PHE A 143 -32.27 -23.39 -3.09
N SER A 144 -31.70 -22.46 -3.84
CA SER A 144 -31.79 -22.49 -5.29
C SER A 144 -30.72 -23.41 -5.88
N PRO A 145 -31.00 -24.14 -6.97
CA PRO A 145 -30.01 -24.97 -7.65
C PRO A 145 -28.82 -24.14 -8.11
N GLY A 146 -27.61 -24.62 -7.84
CA GLY A 146 -26.36 -23.97 -8.17
C GLY A 146 -25.56 -24.71 -9.23
N ASP A 147 -25.95 -24.62 -10.50
CA ASP A 147 -25.25 -25.37 -11.57
C ASP A 147 -24.08 -24.62 -12.22
N TYR A 148 -23.79 -23.38 -11.84
CA TYR A 148 -22.62 -22.64 -12.32
C TYR A 148 -22.10 -21.68 -11.25
N VAL A 149 -20.86 -21.90 -10.80
CA VAL A 149 -20.17 -21.05 -9.82
C VAL A 149 -19.60 -19.80 -10.51
N LEU A 150 -20.50 -18.94 -11.00
CA LEU A 150 -20.15 -17.56 -11.30
C LEU A 150 -20.49 -16.73 -10.07
N SER A 151 -19.50 -16.46 -9.22
CA SER A 151 -19.69 -15.50 -8.12
C SER A 151 -19.24 -14.12 -8.58
N SER A 152 -19.93 -13.05 -8.14
CA SER A 152 -19.46 -11.66 -8.35
C SER A 152 -17.99 -11.50 -7.99
N SER A 153 -17.55 -12.18 -6.93
CA SER A 153 -16.14 -12.20 -6.50
C SER A 153 -15.21 -12.80 -7.54
N LYS A 154 -15.62 -13.86 -8.23
CA LYS A 154 -14.80 -14.52 -9.26
C LYS A 154 -14.80 -13.69 -10.55
N ILE A 155 -15.94 -13.14 -10.94
CA ILE A 155 -16.06 -12.23 -12.09
C ILE A 155 -15.21 -10.97 -11.86
N ILE A 156 -15.31 -10.35 -10.68
CA ILE A 156 -14.54 -9.14 -10.36
C ILE A 156 -13.04 -9.44 -10.32
N ARG A 157 -12.61 -10.61 -9.80
CA ARG A 157 -11.19 -11.01 -9.86
C ARG A 157 -10.69 -11.30 -11.28
N GLN A 158 -11.59 -11.73 -12.18
CA GLN A 158 -11.27 -11.98 -13.60
C GLN A 158 -11.42 -10.72 -14.46
N MET A 159 -12.20 -9.76 -13.99
CA MET A 159 -12.46 -8.46 -14.60
C MET A 159 -12.02 -7.34 -13.65
N GLU A 160 -10.94 -7.52 -12.84
CA GLU A 160 -10.32 -6.34 -12.27
C GLU A 160 -9.99 -5.47 -13.48
N PRO A 161 -10.82 -4.44 -13.80
CA PRO A 161 -10.42 -3.48 -14.79
C PRO A 161 -9.09 -2.98 -14.26
N ASP A 162 -8.10 -2.88 -15.11
CA ASP A 162 -6.78 -2.44 -14.72
C ASP A 162 -6.84 -0.93 -14.42
N LEU A 163 -7.73 -0.58 -13.47
CA LEU A 163 -8.03 0.79 -13.02
C LEU A 163 -6.76 1.56 -12.66
N LYS A 164 -5.64 0.83 -12.44
CA LYS A 164 -4.34 1.44 -12.19
C LYS A 164 -3.87 2.26 -13.41
N TYR A 165 -4.14 1.79 -14.64
CA TYR A 165 -3.76 2.52 -15.85
C TYR A 165 -4.68 3.72 -16.08
N ASP A 166 -5.98 3.57 -15.84
CA ASP A 166 -6.94 4.68 -15.94
C ASP A 166 -6.64 5.77 -14.91
N LYS A 167 -6.31 5.39 -13.67
CA LYS A 167 -5.86 6.33 -12.64
C LYS A 167 -4.57 7.04 -13.03
N LEU A 168 -3.57 6.29 -13.54
CA LEU A 168 -2.33 6.86 -14.03
C LEU A 168 -2.61 7.89 -15.13
N LYS A 169 -3.41 7.54 -16.11
CA LYS A 169 -3.79 8.43 -17.22
C LYS A 169 -4.46 9.69 -16.71
N LEU A 170 -5.47 9.55 -15.85
CA LEU A 170 -6.17 10.69 -15.25
C LEU A 170 -5.20 11.66 -14.54
N LEU A 171 -4.24 11.12 -13.78
CA LEU A 171 -3.25 11.94 -13.10
C LEU A 171 -2.28 12.61 -14.06
N MET A 172 -1.87 11.92 -15.13
CA MET A 172 -1.05 12.52 -16.18
C MET A 172 -1.79 13.63 -16.93
N ASP A 173 -3.07 13.43 -17.24
CA ASP A 173 -3.92 14.44 -17.87
C ASP A 173 -4.12 15.68 -16.95
N THR A 174 -4.22 15.47 -15.64
CA THR A 174 -4.29 16.59 -14.65
C THR A 174 -3.04 17.48 -14.68
N GLU A 175 -1.88 16.91 -14.95
CA GLU A 175 -0.60 17.64 -15.08
C GLU A 175 -0.30 18.05 -16.52
N ASN A 176 -1.19 17.75 -17.48
CA ASN A 176 -1.00 17.96 -18.92
C ASN A 176 0.30 17.34 -19.46
N ILE A 177 0.63 16.11 -19.03
CA ILE A 177 1.81 15.36 -19.46
C ILE A 177 1.43 14.03 -20.11
N ASN A 178 2.31 13.55 -20.97
CA ASN A 178 2.23 12.23 -21.60
C ASN A 178 3.47 11.38 -21.23
N PHE A 179 3.52 10.13 -21.70
CA PHE A 179 4.62 9.22 -21.43
C PHE A 179 5.98 9.73 -21.92
N ASN A 180 6.01 10.46 -23.04
CA ASN A 180 7.27 11.05 -23.57
C ASN A 180 7.76 12.18 -22.65
N ASP A 181 6.85 12.97 -22.07
CA ASP A 181 7.21 14.00 -21.10
C ASP A 181 7.81 13.38 -19.83
N LEU A 182 7.28 12.26 -19.33
CA LEU A 182 7.89 11.52 -18.20
C LEU A 182 9.33 11.09 -18.55
N LYS A 183 9.57 10.56 -19.76
CA LYS A 183 10.91 10.16 -20.21
C LYS A 183 11.86 11.35 -20.33
N LYS A 184 11.35 12.52 -20.74
CA LYS A 184 12.13 13.77 -20.82
C LYS A 184 12.51 14.26 -19.43
N ILE A 185 11.57 14.30 -18.50
CA ILE A 185 11.81 14.66 -17.08
C ILE A 185 12.92 13.79 -16.48
N LEU A 186 12.90 12.47 -16.73
CA LEU A 186 13.93 11.55 -16.25
C LEU A 186 15.34 11.91 -16.75
N LYS A 187 15.49 12.35 -18.00
CA LYS A 187 16.80 12.77 -18.57
C LYS A 187 17.33 14.05 -17.91
N ASP A 188 16.44 14.96 -17.52
CA ASP A 188 16.83 16.23 -16.88
C ASP A 188 17.37 16.06 -15.45
N LEU A 189 17.14 14.91 -14.80
CA LEU A 189 17.66 14.62 -13.46
C LEU A 189 19.18 14.56 -13.38
N SER A 190 19.89 14.42 -14.50
CA SER A 190 21.35 14.29 -14.57
C SER A 190 22.13 15.51 -14.04
N LYS A 191 21.49 16.68 -13.96
CA LYS A 191 22.11 17.93 -13.53
C LYS A 191 22.05 18.18 -12.02
N LEU A 192 21.31 17.37 -11.28
CA LEU A 192 21.06 17.57 -9.85
C LEU A 192 22.32 17.35 -9.01
N LYS A 193 22.49 18.17 -7.96
CA LYS A 193 23.54 18.04 -6.94
C LYS A 193 22.90 17.61 -5.63
N ILE A 194 23.23 16.41 -5.19
CA ILE A 194 22.53 15.73 -4.11
C ILE A 194 23.51 15.31 -3.03
N HIS A 195 23.17 15.65 -1.79
CA HIS A 195 23.88 15.18 -0.62
C HIS A 195 22.97 14.25 0.20
N ILE A 196 23.43 13.06 0.48
CA ILE A 196 22.77 12.10 1.34
C ILE A 196 23.52 12.08 2.67
N LEU A 197 22.76 12.25 3.75
CA LEU A 197 23.23 12.08 5.13
C LEU A 197 22.46 10.92 5.76
N GLY A 198 23.15 9.92 6.28
CA GLY A 198 22.44 8.81 6.91
C GLY A 198 23.28 7.58 7.20
N ASP A 199 22.59 6.58 7.74
CA ASP A 199 23.20 5.33 8.23
C ASP A 199 23.47 4.38 7.06
N THR A 200 24.74 4.07 6.78
CA THR A 200 25.09 2.99 5.85
C THR A 200 24.86 1.63 6.50
N ILE A 201 24.21 0.75 5.77
CA ILE A 201 23.89 -0.61 6.16
C ILE A 201 24.49 -1.57 5.14
N ILE A 202 24.92 -2.73 5.59
CA ILE A 202 25.21 -3.87 4.72
C ILE A 202 24.11 -4.90 4.95
N ASP A 203 23.36 -5.21 3.90
CA ASP A 203 22.40 -6.31 3.91
C ASP A 203 23.09 -7.58 3.44
N THR A 204 23.21 -8.59 4.32
CA THR A 204 23.81 -9.88 4.00
C THR A 204 22.73 -10.94 3.88
N ASN A 205 22.62 -11.56 2.71
CA ASN A 205 21.76 -12.70 2.47
C ASN A 205 22.56 -13.99 2.62
N HIS A 206 22.20 -14.82 3.59
CA HIS A 206 22.73 -16.16 3.79
C HIS A 206 21.75 -17.17 3.18
N TYR A 207 22.11 -17.74 2.04
CA TYR A 207 21.33 -18.80 1.41
C TYR A 207 21.66 -20.13 2.06
N CYS A 208 20.65 -20.78 2.62
CA CYS A 208 20.78 -21.96 3.46
C CYS A 208 19.94 -23.12 2.93
N GLU A 209 20.33 -24.34 3.31
CA GLU A 209 19.56 -25.58 3.14
C GLU A 209 19.17 -26.14 4.49
N VAL A 210 17.98 -26.73 4.60
CA VAL A 210 17.53 -27.41 5.80
C VAL A 210 18.22 -28.77 5.89
N VAL A 211 18.88 -29.06 7.02
CA VAL A 211 19.68 -30.28 7.22
C VAL A 211 18.97 -31.32 8.10
N GLY A 212 17.81 -31.03 8.58
CA GLY A 212 17.09 -32.00 9.39
C GLY A 212 16.00 -31.37 10.24
N GLY A 213 15.08 -32.20 10.65
CA GLY A 213 13.95 -31.81 11.47
C GLY A 213 14.22 -32.02 12.96
N LEU A 214 13.28 -31.65 13.74
CA LEU A 214 13.07 -31.56 15.17
C LEU A 214 13.36 -32.86 15.98
N HIS A 215 14.59 -33.45 15.90
CA HIS A 215 14.82 -34.75 16.53
C HIS A 215 15.18 -34.71 18.02
N LYS A 216 15.81 -33.64 18.51
CA LYS A 216 16.21 -33.53 19.95
C LYS A 216 15.73 -32.23 20.59
N THR A 217 15.62 -31.15 19.83
CA THR A 217 15.10 -29.84 20.25
C THR A 217 14.17 -29.30 19.18
N PRO A 218 13.16 -28.47 19.53
CA PRO A 218 12.26 -27.84 18.55
C PRO A 218 12.98 -26.71 17.80
N THR A 219 14.13 -27.03 17.17
CA THR A 219 15.01 -26.05 16.53
C THR A 219 15.25 -26.46 15.09
N LEU A 220 15.05 -25.56 14.16
CA LEU A 220 15.37 -25.75 12.76
C LEU A 220 16.87 -25.64 12.54
N SER A 221 17.49 -26.70 11.99
CA SER A 221 18.92 -26.70 11.64
C SER A 221 19.09 -26.42 10.15
N VAL A 222 19.94 -25.46 9.82
CA VAL A 222 20.26 -25.10 8.45
C VAL A 222 21.76 -25.04 8.22
N VAL A 223 22.21 -25.40 7.02
CA VAL A 223 23.59 -25.22 6.56
C VAL A 223 23.63 -24.06 5.58
N ARG A 224 24.48 -23.08 5.87
CA ARG A 224 24.75 -21.95 5.00
C ARG A 224 25.60 -22.39 3.80
N GLN A 225 25.07 -22.21 2.60
CA GLN A 225 25.75 -22.55 1.34
C GLN A 225 26.54 -21.33 0.82
N ILE A 226 25.87 -20.19 0.66
CA ILE A 226 26.44 -18.97 0.09
C ILE A 226 26.01 -17.77 0.94
N SER A 227 26.85 -16.72 0.93
CA SER A 227 26.51 -15.41 1.51
C SER A 227 26.82 -14.29 0.51
N GLU A 228 25.85 -13.40 0.34
CA GLU A 228 25.97 -12.24 -0.56
C GLU A 228 25.74 -10.95 0.23
N ASP A 229 26.64 -9.97 0.03
CA ASP A 229 26.55 -8.66 0.65
C ASP A 229 26.02 -7.63 -0.35
N PHE A 230 25.08 -6.80 0.11
CA PHE A 230 24.51 -5.70 -0.65
C PHE A 230 24.65 -4.40 0.13
N LEU A 231 24.78 -3.27 -0.59
CA LEU A 231 24.64 -1.96 0.01
C LEU A 231 23.19 -1.72 0.43
N GLY A 232 22.99 -1.18 1.64
CA GLY A 232 21.69 -0.81 2.19
C GLY A 232 21.73 0.56 2.86
N GLY A 233 20.59 1.01 3.38
CA GLY A 233 20.47 2.31 4.04
C GLY A 233 20.90 3.46 3.15
N ALA A 234 21.62 4.44 3.71
CA ALA A 234 22.08 5.61 2.97
C ALA A 234 22.99 5.27 1.76
N ALA A 235 23.68 4.12 1.80
CA ALA A 235 24.56 3.70 0.71
C ALA A 235 23.79 3.27 -0.54
N ILE A 236 22.68 2.55 -0.40
CA ILE A 236 21.84 2.20 -1.55
C ILE A 236 21.04 3.41 -2.05
N VAL A 237 20.57 4.30 -1.17
CA VAL A 237 19.96 5.58 -1.54
C VAL A 237 20.92 6.39 -2.41
N ALA A 238 22.21 6.52 -2.00
CA ALA A 238 23.23 7.18 -2.80
C ALA A 238 23.46 6.49 -4.15
N SER A 239 23.38 5.16 -4.20
CA SER A 239 23.53 4.40 -5.43
C SER A 239 22.36 4.60 -6.40
N HIS A 240 21.12 4.71 -5.89
CA HIS A 240 19.97 5.09 -6.71
C HIS A 240 20.14 6.48 -7.33
N PHE A 241 20.52 7.49 -6.53
CA PHE A 241 20.82 8.83 -7.08
C PHE A 241 21.94 8.79 -8.11
N LYS A 242 22.99 8.01 -7.85
CA LYS A 242 24.15 7.89 -8.76
C LYS A 242 23.77 7.28 -10.10
N SER A 243 22.69 6.51 -10.18
CA SER A 243 22.24 5.90 -11.44
C SER A 243 21.76 6.92 -12.48
N PHE A 244 21.46 8.16 -12.08
CA PHE A 244 20.98 9.21 -12.98
C PHE A 244 21.71 10.55 -12.87
N THR A 245 22.50 10.81 -11.80
CA THR A 245 23.33 12.02 -11.72
C THR A 245 24.74 11.69 -11.25
N ASN A 246 25.72 12.45 -11.77
CA ASN A 246 27.12 12.29 -11.38
C ASN A 246 27.48 13.02 -10.07
N ASN A 247 26.65 13.94 -9.60
CA ASN A 247 26.92 14.85 -8.50
C ASN A 247 26.28 14.34 -7.20
N VAL A 248 26.76 13.21 -6.70
CA VAL A 248 26.26 12.57 -5.47
C VAL A 248 27.35 12.58 -4.41
N THR A 249 27.02 13.12 -3.22
CA THR A 249 27.83 13.08 -2.01
C THR A 249 27.11 12.26 -0.95
N LEU A 250 27.80 11.31 -0.33
CA LEU A 250 27.30 10.54 0.81
C LEU A 250 28.12 10.89 2.05
N THR A 251 27.44 11.34 3.10
CA THR A 251 28.04 11.49 4.45
C THR A 251 27.42 10.44 5.36
N THR A 252 28.26 9.60 5.98
CA THR A 252 27.78 8.42 6.67
C THR A 252 28.79 7.90 7.72
N LEU A 253 28.36 6.91 8.51
CA LEU A 253 29.20 6.16 9.44
C LEU A 253 29.32 4.70 9.01
N PHE A 254 30.54 4.18 9.06
CA PHE A 254 30.86 2.77 9.07
C PHE A 254 32.31 2.56 9.53
N SER A 255 32.60 1.39 10.10
CA SER A 255 33.91 1.05 10.64
C SER A 255 34.92 0.60 9.55
N ASN A 256 36.16 0.40 9.95
CA ASN A 256 37.22 -0.17 9.10
C ASN A 256 37.20 -1.72 9.07
N ASP A 257 36.10 -2.35 9.51
CA ASP A 257 35.89 -3.79 9.47
C ASP A 257 35.67 -4.33 8.04
N LYS A 258 35.43 -5.65 7.91
CA LYS A 258 35.20 -6.29 6.60
C LYS A 258 34.01 -5.69 5.84
N LYS A 259 32.92 -5.35 6.56
CA LYS A 259 31.69 -4.80 5.98
C LYS A 259 31.88 -3.33 5.57
N GLY A 260 32.59 -2.54 6.37
CA GLY A 260 32.96 -1.17 5.99
C GLY A 260 33.90 -1.10 4.80
N LYS A 261 34.88 -2.01 4.71
CA LYS A 261 35.74 -2.14 3.54
C LYS A 261 34.94 -2.53 2.30
N PHE A 262 33.94 -3.40 2.43
CA PHE A 262 33.02 -3.74 1.33
C PHE A 262 32.23 -2.49 0.90
N ALA A 263 31.63 -1.74 1.84
CA ALA A 263 30.91 -0.50 1.54
C ALA A 263 31.79 0.49 0.80
N LEU A 264 32.97 0.80 1.36
CA LEU A 264 33.91 1.78 0.79
C LEU A 264 34.33 1.41 -0.64
N ARG A 265 34.65 0.12 -0.89
CA ARG A 265 35.05 -0.38 -2.20
C ARG A 265 33.94 -0.18 -3.25
N ASN A 266 32.69 -0.56 -2.91
CA ASN A 266 31.58 -0.48 -3.83
C ASN A 266 31.16 0.98 -4.10
N LEU A 267 31.12 1.83 -3.08
CA LEU A 267 30.81 3.25 -3.25
C LEU A 267 31.86 3.98 -4.09
N LYS A 268 33.16 3.66 -3.91
CA LYS A 268 34.25 4.20 -4.75
C LYS A 268 34.16 3.69 -6.19
N LYS A 269 33.88 2.40 -6.39
CA LYS A 269 33.66 1.82 -7.72
C LYS A 269 32.55 2.56 -8.48
N ASN A 270 31.48 2.93 -7.76
CA ASN A 270 30.36 3.69 -8.32
C ASN A 270 30.64 5.20 -8.41
N LYS A 271 31.87 5.67 -8.13
CA LYS A 271 32.28 7.08 -8.21
C LYS A 271 31.38 8.02 -7.38
N ILE A 272 30.92 7.58 -6.21
CA ILE A 272 30.19 8.40 -5.25
C ILE A 272 31.22 9.13 -4.38
N LYS A 273 31.05 10.45 -4.17
CA LYS A 273 31.87 11.21 -3.23
C LYS A 273 31.46 10.84 -1.81
N ILE A 274 32.41 10.39 -0.99
CA ILE A 274 32.15 9.81 0.32
C ILE A 274 32.85 10.65 1.39
N ASN A 275 32.08 11.05 2.41
CA ASN A 275 32.58 11.53 3.70
C ASN A 275 32.15 10.50 4.74
N HIS A 276 33.02 9.59 5.14
CA HIS A 276 32.70 8.61 6.15
C HIS A 276 33.49 8.87 7.45
N TYR A 277 32.84 8.56 8.55
CA TYR A 277 33.39 8.61 9.88
C TYR A 277 33.38 7.21 10.47
N ALA A 278 34.46 6.84 11.17
CA ALA A 278 34.56 5.62 11.94
C ALA A 278 34.68 6.01 13.42
N GLU A 279 33.98 5.31 14.29
CA GLU A 279 34.05 5.46 15.71
C GLU A 279 34.55 4.16 16.33
N GLU A 280 35.33 4.26 17.43
CA GLU A 280 35.81 3.14 18.18
C GLU A 280 34.60 2.39 18.79
N ASP A 281 34.64 1.07 18.80
CA ASP A 281 33.55 0.18 19.28
C ASP A 281 32.22 0.26 18.55
N ARG A 282 32.16 0.96 17.42
CA ARG A 282 30.96 0.96 16.55
C ARG A 282 31.19 0.06 15.33
N PRO A 283 30.57 -1.12 15.24
CA PRO A 283 30.67 -1.95 14.05
C PRO A 283 29.95 -1.31 12.87
N THR A 284 30.34 -1.66 11.65
CA THR A 284 29.52 -1.36 10.47
C THR A 284 28.19 -2.08 10.59
N THR A 285 27.08 -1.35 10.49
CA THR A 285 25.74 -1.94 10.59
C THR A 285 25.56 -3.03 9.54
N ASN A 286 25.28 -4.27 10.00
CA ASN A 286 25.06 -5.42 9.16
C ASN A 286 23.73 -6.10 9.51
N LYS A 287 22.85 -6.25 8.52
CA LYS A 287 21.56 -6.92 8.64
C LYS A 287 21.65 -8.27 7.94
N ASN A 288 21.76 -9.33 8.71
CA ASN A 288 21.91 -10.69 8.23
C ASN A 288 20.51 -11.34 8.06
N SER A 289 20.17 -11.78 6.84
CA SER A 289 18.96 -12.52 6.54
C SER A 289 19.30 -13.95 6.18
N TYR A 290 18.73 -14.93 6.88
CA TYR A 290 18.89 -16.36 6.60
C TYR A 290 17.70 -16.85 5.77
N LEU A 291 17.96 -17.34 4.56
CA LEU A 291 16.95 -17.72 3.58
C LEU A 291 17.04 -19.21 3.24
N VAL A 292 15.88 -19.87 3.19
CA VAL A 292 15.72 -21.22 2.64
C VAL A 292 14.63 -21.17 1.58
N ASN A 293 14.91 -21.64 0.37
CA ASN A 293 13.97 -21.65 -0.75
C ASN A 293 13.24 -20.30 -0.94
N LYS A 294 13.97 -19.17 -0.87
CA LYS A 294 13.47 -17.77 -0.93
C LYS A 294 12.66 -17.29 0.29
N HIS A 295 12.42 -18.12 1.31
CA HIS A 295 11.76 -17.72 2.54
C HIS A 295 12.78 -17.25 3.58
N LYS A 296 12.59 -16.07 4.15
CA LYS A 296 13.40 -15.58 5.29
C LYS A 296 12.97 -16.32 6.55
N LEU A 297 13.89 -17.09 7.14
CA LEU A 297 13.68 -17.81 8.39
C LEU A 297 14.01 -16.98 9.61
N LEU A 298 15.11 -16.21 9.52
CA LEU A 298 15.64 -15.44 10.62
C LEU A 298 16.33 -14.19 10.10
N LYS A 299 16.27 -13.12 10.88
CA LYS A 299 17.04 -11.90 10.67
C LYS A 299 17.83 -11.59 11.94
N VAL A 300 19.15 -11.39 11.78
CA VAL A 300 20.07 -11.03 12.88
C VAL A 300 20.78 -9.74 12.53
N ASP A 301 20.57 -8.71 13.32
CA ASP A 301 21.17 -7.39 13.09
C ASP A 301 22.38 -7.19 14.01
N GLU A 302 23.53 -6.87 13.43
CA GLU A 302 24.77 -6.46 14.12
C GLU A 302 24.92 -4.94 13.95
N LEU A 303 24.72 -4.17 15.01
CA LEU A 303 24.68 -2.71 14.94
C LEU A 303 24.89 -2.05 16.31
N SER A 304 25.20 -0.75 16.28
CA SER A 304 25.13 0.14 17.43
C SER A 304 24.10 1.23 17.22
N ASN A 305 23.22 1.44 18.22
CA ASN A 305 22.26 2.54 18.23
C ASN A 305 22.72 3.71 19.11
N ASN A 306 23.91 3.64 19.69
CA ASN A 306 24.44 4.72 20.51
C ASN A 306 24.54 6.00 19.67
N PRO A 307 24.28 7.18 20.25
CA PRO A 307 24.54 8.45 19.59
C PRO A 307 25.98 8.53 19.08
N ILE A 308 26.18 9.27 17.98
CA ILE A 308 27.52 9.60 17.50
C ILE A 308 28.24 10.47 18.54
N THR A 309 29.57 10.36 18.59
CA THR A 309 30.42 11.18 19.49
C THR A 309 30.29 12.67 19.14
N SER A 310 30.51 13.53 20.13
CA SER A 310 30.52 14.98 19.92
C SER A 310 31.54 15.40 18.85
N SER A 311 32.71 14.76 18.83
CA SER A 311 33.75 15.00 17.80
C SER A 311 33.25 14.69 16.38
N THR A 312 32.54 13.56 16.21
CA THR A 312 31.95 13.18 14.91
C THR A 312 30.85 14.17 14.53
N LEU A 313 30.01 14.57 15.47
CA LEU A 313 28.93 15.55 15.25
C LEU A 313 29.50 16.91 14.79
N ASP A 314 30.55 17.42 15.45
CA ASP A 314 31.15 18.70 15.12
C ASP A 314 31.78 18.70 13.71
N LYS A 315 32.44 17.61 13.32
CA LYS A 315 32.96 17.41 11.96
C LYS A 315 31.84 17.41 10.93
N LEU A 316 30.72 16.71 11.22
CA LEU A 316 29.55 16.63 10.38
C LEU A 316 28.91 18.02 10.21
N ILE A 317 28.70 18.77 11.29
CA ILE A 317 28.15 20.14 11.28
C ILE A 317 29.05 21.06 10.47
N THR A 318 30.37 20.98 10.66
CA THR A 318 31.35 21.78 9.90
C THR A 318 31.27 21.51 8.40
N LEU A 319 31.07 20.25 8.02
CA LEU A 319 30.89 19.83 6.63
C LEU A 319 29.57 20.40 6.06
N LEU A 320 28.46 20.26 6.78
CA LEU A 320 27.14 20.71 6.34
C LEU A 320 27.05 22.23 6.17
N LYS A 321 27.70 23.02 7.03
CA LYS A 321 27.79 24.48 6.89
C LYS A 321 28.49 24.92 5.60
N LYS A 322 29.38 24.10 5.03
CA LYS A 322 30.09 24.34 3.77
C LYS A 322 29.40 23.73 2.56
N ASP A 323 28.33 22.98 2.79
CA ASP A 323 27.62 22.27 1.73
C ASP A 323 26.90 23.22 0.80
N LYS A 324 27.09 23.00 -0.53
CA LYS A 324 26.46 23.78 -1.61
C LYS A 324 25.51 22.93 -2.44
N ASN A 325 25.14 21.74 -1.98
CA ASN A 325 24.19 20.90 -2.67
C ASN A 325 22.77 21.49 -2.60
N GLN A 326 21.99 21.25 -3.63
CA GLN A 326 20.63 21.75 -3.76
C GLN A 326 19.63 20.94 -2.94
N ILE A 327 19.91 19.65 -2.82
CA ILE A 327 19.05 18.66 -2.17
C ILE A 327 19.84 17.97 -1.07
N LEU A 328 19.27 17.91 0.12
CA LEU A 328 19.79 17.15 1.25
C LEU A 328 18.79 16.08 1.65
N VAL A 329 19.21 14.82 1.57
CA VAL A 329 18.39 13.64 1.87
C VAL A 329 18.84 13.02 3.19
N PHE A 330 17.91 12.87 4.12
CA PHE A 330 18.11 12.20 5.39
C PHE A 330 17.62 10.75 5.27
N SER A 331 18.57 9.83 5.25
CA SER A 331 18.28 8.38 5.25
C SER A 331 18.50 7.85 6.66
N ASP A 332 17.44 7.88 7.47
CA ASP A 332 17.48 7.68 8.90
C ASP A 332 17.01 6.28 9.30
N PHE A 333 17.91 5.46 9.79
CA PHE A 333 17.64 4.14 10.36
C PHE A 333 17.77 4.11 11.88
N ARG A 334 17.96 5.27 12.51
CA ARG A 334 18.16 5.41 13.97
C ARG A 334 19.38 4.62 14.49
N HIS A 335 20.45 4.57 13.72
CA HIS A 335 21.71 3.91 14.12
C HIS A 335 22.77 4.90 14.63
N GLY A 336 22.33 6.03 15.20
CA GLY A 336 23.18 6.93 15.96
C GLY A 336 23.43 8.31 15.36
N ILE A 337 23.32 8.49 14.04
CA ILE A 337 23.45 9.82 13.42
C ILE A 337 22.32 10.73 13.87
N PHE A 338 21.08 10.24 13.82
CA PHE A 338 19.88 11.00 14.13
C PHE A 338 19.25 10.56 15.44
N ASN A 339 19.12 11.47 16.37
CA ASN A 339 18.44 11.31 17.66
C ASN A 339 18.06 12.68 18.21
N ASN A 340 17.39 12.74 19.36
CA ASN A 340 16.90 13.98 19.96
C ASN A 340 18.01 14.98 20.33
N GLN A 341 19.27 14.55 20.44
CA GLN A 341 20.42 15.41 20.78
C GLN A 341 21.14 15.93 19.53
N THR A 342 21.25 15.09 18.50
CA THR A 342 22.05 15.39 17.31
C THR A 342 21.24 16.06 16.21
N LEU A 343 20.00 15.62 15.99
CA LEU A 343 19.17 16.12 14.89
C LEU A 343 18.92 17.63 14.96
N PRO A 344 18.55 18.25 16.09
CA PRO A 344 18.37 19.70 16.16
C PRO A 344 19.64 20.47 15.75
N LYS A 345 20.81 20.05 16.27
CA LYS A 345 22.10 20.68 15.95
C LYS A 345 22.49 20.54 14.47
N ILE A 346 22.15 19.38 13.88
CA ILE A 346 22.33 19.14 12.44
C ILE A 346 21.45 20.09 11.64
N LEU A 347 20.15 20.20 12.00
CA LEU A 347 19.19 21.06 11.30
C LEU A 347 19.56 22.54 11.37
N ASP A 348 20.03 23.01 12.52
CA ASP A 348 20.50 24.39 12.71
C ASP A 348 21.74 24.74 11.86
N SER A 349 22.48 23.73 11.43
CA SER A 349 23.67 23.90 10.59
C SER A 349 23.37 24.03 9.09
N ILE A 350 22.14 23.74 8.68
CA ILE A 350 21.72 23.67 7.28
C ILE A 350 21.14 25.01 6.82
N GLY A 351 21.54 25.46 5.64
CA GLY A 351 21.01 26.70 5.04
C GLY A 351 19.51 26.63 4.74
N HIS A 352 18.81 27.76 4.90
CA HIS A 352 17.35 27.85 4.71
C HIS A 352 16.84 27.50 3.30
N LYS A 353 17.69 27.60 2.27
CA LYS A 353 17.33 27.39 0.86
C LYS A 353 17.53 25.94 0.37
N VAL A 354 18.01 25.04 1.23
CA VAL A 354 18.25 23.64 0.85
C VAL A 354 16.91 22.87 0.85
N PHE A 355 16.65 22.12 -0.22
CA PHE A 355 15.51 21.23 -0.32
C PHE A 355 15.75 19.99 0.56
N LYS A 356 14.98 19.83 1.60
CA LYS A 356 15.16 18.81 2.64
C LYS A 356 14.16 17.69 2.51
N VAL A 357 14.67 16.46 2.48
CA VAL A 357 13.85 15.25 2.36
C VAL A 357 14.27 14.24 3.40
N ALA A 358 13.32 13.50 3.98
CA ALA A 358 13.65 12.41 4.89
C ALA A 358 12.83 11.14 4.62
N ASP A 359 13.51 10.02 4.83
CA ASP A 359 12.93 8.69 5.05
C ASP A 359 13.47 8.16 6.38
N SER A 360 12.58 7.85 7.31
CA SER A 360 12.97 7.52 8.68
C SER A 360 12.22 6.33 9.24
N GLN A 361 12.96 5.33 9.73
CA GLN A 361 12.42 4.10 10.33
C GLN A 361 12.04 4.29 11.82
N VAL A 362 11.24 5.32 12.12
CA VAL A 362 10.82 5.65 13.49
C VAL A 362 9.97 4.56 14.17
N ALA A 363 9.18 3.80 13.42
CA ALA A 363 8.28 2.77 13.98
C ALA A 363 9.00 1.57 14.61
N SER A 364 10.28 1.37 14.31
CA SER A 364 11.09 0.28 14.86
C SER A 364 12.11 0.74 15.90
N ARG A 365 12.23 2.07 16.12
CA ARG A 365 13.25 2.70 16.96
C ARG A 365 12.68 3.94 17.66
N TRP A 366 13.45 4.49 18.60
CA TRP A 366 13.14 5.73 19.30
C TRP A 366 13.13 6.92 18.34
N GLY A 367 12.06 7.70 18.33
CA GLY A 367 11.92 8.91 17.54
C GLY A 367 10.53 9.05 16.95
N ASN A 368 10.27 10.20 16.36
CA ASN A 368 8.99 10.54 15.75
C ASN A 368 9.20 11.17 14.38
N ILE A 369 8.27 10.95 13.47
CA ILE A 369 8.27 11.60 12.14
C ILE A 369 8.22 13.14 12.27
N SER A 370 7.65 13.65 13.36
CA SER A 370 7.61 15.09 13.69
C SER A 370 9.00 15.71 13.95
N ASP A 371 10.03 14.89 14.16
CA ASP A 371 11.42 15.36 14.26
C ASP A 371 11.88 16.05 12.97
N PHE A 372 11.24 15.71 11.82
CA PHE A 372 11.53 16.26 10.49
C PHE A 372 10.53 17.36 10.08
N LYS A 373 10.11 18.21 11.01
CA LYS A 373 9.25 19.37 10.72
C LYS A 373 9.87 20.30 9.67
N ASN A 374 9.01 20.89 8.83
CA ASN A 374 9.42 21.86 7.79
C ASN A 374 10.34 21.26 6.71
N PHE A 375 10.31 19.96 6.52
CA PHE A 375 10.91 19.32 5.36
C PHE A 375 10.01 19.48 4.13
N ASP A 376 10.62 19.41 2.94
CA ASP A 376 9.89 19.55 1.67
C ASP A 376 9.19 18.25 1.27
N LEU A 377 9.74 17.09 1.68
CA LEU A 377 9.16 15.78 1.43
C LEU A 377 9.50 14.78 2.55
N LEU A 378 8.51 13.99 2.96
CA LEU A 378 8.68 12.75 3.74
C LEU A 378 8.11 11.56 2.99
N THR A 379 8.76 10.39 3.14
CA THR A 379 8.32 9.14 2.49
C THR A 379 8.09 8.01 3.50
N PRO A 380 7.20 8.17 4.51
CA PRO A 380 6.97 7.16 5.53
C PRO A 380 6.22 5.94 4.99
N THR A 381 6.38 4.80 5.68
CA THR A 381 5.46 3.67 5.58
C THR A 381 4.18 3.93 6.39
N GLU A 382 3.11 3.19 6.11
CA GLU A 382 1.87 3.24 6.91
C GLU A 382 2.15 3.01 8.41
N LYS A 383 3.04 2.07 8.73
CA LYS A 383 3.40 1.75 10.11
C LYS A 383 4.09 2.93 10.81
N GLU A 384 5.04 3.59 10.15
CA GLU A 384 5.74 4.76 10.67
C GLU A 384 4.81 5.96 10.86
N ALA A 385 3.91 6.19 9.88
CA ALA A 385 2.90 7.23 9.98
C ALA A 385 1.93 6.99 11.14
N ARG A 386 1.42 5.76 11.30
CA ARG A 386 0.51 5.40 12.40
C ARG A 386 1.19 5.54 13.76
N TYR A 387 2.43 5.08 13.91
CA TYR A 387 3.20 5.20 15.16
C TYR A 387 3.28 6.67 15.60
N SER A 388 3.59 7.57 14.66
CA SER A 388 3.73 9.00 14.95
C SER A 388 2.39 9.70 15.25
N LEU A 389 1.27 9.23 14.71
CA LEU A 389 -0.06 9.81 14.93
C LEU A 389 -0.64 9.45 16.30
N PHE A 390 -0.26 8.31 16.89
CA PHE A 390 -0.73 7.92 18.23
C PHE A 390 -0.15 8.79 19.35
N GLU A 391 0.98 9.45 19.10
CA GLU A 391 1.65 10.27 20.12
C GLU A 391 1.32 11.77 20.04
N GLN A 392 0.67 12.24 18.95
CA GLN A 392 0.42 13.67 18.75
C GLN A 392 -0.94 13.93 18.07
N ASP A 393 -1.73 14.86 18.60
CA ASP A 393 -3.00 15.34 18.00
C ASP A 393 -2.80 16.14 16.67
N THR A 394 -1.56 16.27 16.20
CA THR A 394 -1.27 17.04 15.00
C THR A 394 -1.34 16.16 13.76
N PRO A 395 -2.23 16.43 12.78
CA PRO A 395 -2.27 15.69 11.53
C PRO A 395 -0.92 15.74 10.81
N ILE A 396 -0.42 14.58 10.37
CA ILE A 396 0.89 14.43 9.69
C ILE A 396 1.06 15.43 8.52
N ARG A 397 -0.02 15.76 7.80
CA ARG A 397 -0.02 16.74 6.70
C ARG A 397 0.40 18.16 7.13
N ASN A 398 0.32 18.49 8.42
CA ASN A 398 0.68 19.81 8.93
C ASN A 398 2.18 19.91 9.27
N LEU A 399 2.88 18.80 9.33
CA LEU A 399 4.29 18.73 9.71
C LEU A 399 5.22 19.17 8.59
N VAL A 400 4.92 18.79 7.34
CA VAL A 400 5.80 18.98 6.18
C VAL A 400 5.03 19.44 4.94
N THR A 401 5.77 19.89 3.91
CA THR A 401 5.14 20.40 2.68
C THR A 401 4.47 19.29 1.87
N ASN A 402 5.14 18.14 1.69
CA ASN A 402 4.63 17.00 0.94
C ASN A 402 4.93 15.68 1.64
N ILE A 403 4.03 14.71 1.50
CA ILE A 403 4.17 13.35 2.02
C ILE A 403 3.85 12.37 0.91
N ILE A 404 4.66 11.33 0.77
CA ILE A 404 4.35 10.13 -0.02
C ILE A 404 4.32 8.95 0.94
N LEU A 405 3.12 8.53 1.32
CA LEU A 405 2.86 7.42 2.24
C LEU A 405 2.96 6.09 1.48
N LYS A 406 3.91 5.25 1.87
CA LYS A 406 4.14 3.92 1.28
C LYS A 406 3.17 2.90 1.90
N LEU A 407 2.39 2.21 1.06
CA LEU A 407 1.38 1.22 1.47
C LEU A 407 1.76 -0.23 1.08
N GLY A 408 3.02 -0.48 0.72
CA GLY A 408 3.50 -1.79 0.27
C GLY A 408 2.82 -2.24 -1.02
N GLU A 409 2.23 -3.43 -1.01
CA GLU A 409 1.51 -3.99 -2.16
C GLU A 409 0.28 -3.19 -2.62
N LYS A 410 -0.18 -2.25 -1.80
CA LYS A 410 -1.29 -1.33 -2.10
C LYS A 410 -0.83 -0.02 -2.78
N GLY A 411 0.46 0.11 -3.09
CA GLY A 411 1.00 1.29 -3.75
C GLY A 411 1.30 2.44 -2.78
N LEU A 412 0.81 3.63 -3.07
CA LEU A 412 1.06 4.82 -2.25
C LEU A 412 -0.12 5.79 -2.20
N ILE A 413 -0.09 6.65 -1.17
CA ILE A 413 -0.94 7.85 -1.08
C ILE A 413 -0.03 9.07 -0.90
N SER A 414 -0.26 10.12 -1.69
CA SER A 414 0.46 11.37 -1.59
C SER A 414 -0.43 12.50 -1.12
N LEU A 415 0.11 13.33 -0.24
CA LEU A 415 -0.57 14.44 0.43
C LEU A 415 0.30 15.70 0.33
N SER A 416 -0.31 16.84 0.03
CA SER A 416 0.35 18.14 0.09
C SER A 416 -0.32 19.04 1.11
N LYS A 417 0.48 19.77 1.89
CA LYS A 417 -0.02 20.80 2.82
C LYS A 417 -0.83 21.91 2.10
N LYS A 418 -0.50 22.16 0.83
CA LYS A 418 -1.13 23.23 0.04
C LYS A 418 -2.48 22.84 -0.57
N LYS A 419 -2.77 21.54 -0.71
CA LYS A 419 -4.01 21.02 -1.30
C LYS A 419 -4.67 20.09 -0.30
N ASN A 420 -5.99 20.19 -0.16
CA ASN A 420 -6.76 19.33 0.74
C ASN A 420 -7.01 17.92 0.15
N ASP A 421 -6.57 17.70 -1.08
CA ASP A 421 -6.77 16.45 -1.81
C ASP A 421 -5.61 15.47 -1.58
N TYR A 422 -5.87 14.20 -1.76
CA TYR A 422 -4.87 13.15 -1.78
C TYR A 422 -4.85 12.46 -3.14
N ILE A 423 -3.67 11.92 -3.47
CA ILE A 423 -3.44 11.16 -4.70
C ILE A 423 -3.16 9.72 -4.28
N ALA A 424 -3.90 8.76 -4.84
CA ALA A 424 -3.67 7.34 -4.62
C ALA A 424 -3.23 6.68 -5.93
N LEU A 425 -2.15 5.90 -5.88
CA LEU A 425 -1.60 5.17 -7.01
C LEU A 425 -1.37 3.71 -6.64
N ASP A 426 -1.79 2.81 -7.53
CA ASP A 426 -1.57 1.37 -7.44
C ASP A 426 -0.20 0.98 -8.03
N PRO A 427 0.48 -0.06 -7.53
CA PRO A 427 1.81 -0.44 -8.00
C PRO A 427 1.77 -1.07 -9.39
N PHE A 428 2.85 -0.89 -10.15
CA PHE A 428 3.01 -1.43 -11.53
C PHE A 428 3.93 -2.67 -11.58
N VAL A 429 3.93 -3.47 -10.52
CA VAL A 429 4.72 -4.70 -10.45
C VAL A 429 4.03 -5.79 -11.26
N LYS A 430 4.74 -6.39 -12.23
CA LYS A 430 4.28 -7.56 -13.01
C LYS A 430 4.77 -8.88 -12.39
N ASN A 431 6.07 -8.94 -12.10
CA ASN A 431 6.71 -10.13 -11.56
C ASN A 431 7.44 -9.78 -10.27
N PHE A 432 6.80 -10.01 -9.13
CA PHE A 432 7.41 -9.76 -7.83
C PHE A 432 8.57 -10.71 -7.55
N VAL A 433 9.74 -10.16 -7.19
CA VAL A 433 10.96 -10.88 -6.83
C VAL A 433 11.41 -10.55 -5.42
N ASP A 434 11.66 -9.26 -5.12
CA ASP A 434 12.17 -8.80 -3.82
C ASP A 434 11.80 -7.33 -3.58
N SER A 435 11.24 -7.04 -2.40
CA SER A 435 10.85 -5.66 -2.02
C SER A 435 11.97 -4.86 -1.33
N ASN A 436 13.13 -5.46 -1.06
CA ASN A 436 14.24 -4.77 -0.40
C ASN A 436 14.71 -3.58 -1.24
N GLY A 437 14.77 -2.38 -0.65
CA GLY A 437 15.19 -1.15 -1.33
C GLY A 437 14.12 -0.49 -2.22
N ALA A 438 12.88 -1.01 -2.27
CA ALA A 438 11.81 -0.35 -3.03
C ALA A 438 11.46 1.03 -2.47
N GLY A 439 11.47 1.20 -1.15
CA GLY A 439 11.32 2.49 -0.48
C GLY A 439 12.45 3.47 -0.82
N ASP A 440 13.70 2.98 -0.87
CA ASP A 440 14.88 3.78 -1.21
C ASP A 440 14.84 4.25 -2.67
N ALA A 441 14.39 3.39 -3.59
CA ALA A 441 14.17 3.76 -4.99
C ALA A 441 13.08 4.83 -5.11
N LEU A 442 11.93 4.63 -4.45
CA LEU A 442 10.84 5.61 -4.39
C LEU A 442 11.35 6.96 -3.87
N LEU A 443 12.02 6.99 -2.72
CA LEU A 443 12.60 8.19 -2.13
C LEU A 443 13.48 8.93 -3.13
N SER A 444 14.42 8.23 -3.78
CA SER A 444 15.42 8.83 -4.64
C SER A 444 14.80 9.48 -5.88
N TYR A 445 13.91 8.77 -6.55
CA TYR A 445 13.29 9.27 -7.78
C TYR A 445 12.21 10.32 -7.51
N SER A 446 11.36 10.12 -6.49
CA SER A 446 10.33 11.12 -6.13
C SER A 446 10.95 12.43 -5.66
N THR A 447 12.02 12.38 -4.87
CA THR A 447 12.78 13.58 -4.44
C THR A 447 13.26 14.39 -5.63
N SER A 448 13.92 13.74 -6.58
CA SER A 448 14.52 14.37 -7.74
C SER A 448 13.49 15.01 -8.66
N VAL A 449 12.40 14.27 -8.91
CA VAL A 449 11.31 14.75 -9.76
C VAL A 449 10.52 15.87 -9.07
N LEU A 450 10.26 15.77 -7.77
CA LEU A 450 9.60 16.84 -7.02
C LEU A 450 10.42 18.14 -7.02
N TYR A 451 11.74 18.03 -6.83
CA TYR A 451 12.63 19.18 -6.88
C TYR A 451 12.62 19.86 -8.26
N THR A 452 12.62 19.07 -9.35
CA THR A 452 12.72 19.56 -10.73
C THR A 452 11.39 20.13 -11.23
N THR A 453 10.28 19.37 -11.01
CA THR A 453 8.97 19.70 -11.59
C THR A 453 8.07 20.53 -10.67
N LYS A 454 8.35 20.51 -9.37
CA LYS A 454 7.47 21.04 -8.30
C LYS A 454 6.09 20.37 -8.24
N SER A 455 5.88 19.29 -8.98
CA SER A 455 4.64 18.50 -8.98
C SER A 455 4.77 17.26 -8.11
N LEU A 456 3.92 17.14 -7.08
CA LEU A 456 3.82 15.96 -6.25
C LEU A 456 3.21 14.79 -7.03
N ILE A 457 2.32 15.07 -8.00
CA ILE A 457 1.70 14.04 -8.85
C ILE A 457 2.79 13.34 -9.67
N ILE A 458 3.58 14.10 -10.41
CA ILE A 458 4.65 13.55 -11.26
C ILE A 458 5.69 12.81 -10.41
N ALA A 459 6.07 13.39 -9.27
CA ALA A 459 7.00 12.77 -8.32
C ALA A 459 6.48 11.43 -7.78
N SER A 460 5.18 11.35 -7.48
CA SER A 460 4.52 10.12 -7.01
C SER A 460 4.49 9.04 -8.09
N ILE A 461 4.16 9.42 -9.33
CA ILE A 461 4.14 8.49 -10.47
C ILE A 461 5.56 7.90 -10.67
N VAL A 462 6.57 8.75 -10.83
CA VAL A 462 7.93 8.29 -11.10
C VAL A 462 8.53 7.53 -9.93
N GLY A 463 8.28 7.98 -8.68
CA GLY A 463 8.72 7.27 -7.48
C GLY A 463 8.12 5.86 -7.39
N LEU A 464 6.83 5.71 -7.72
CA LEU A 464 6.16 4.41 -7.71
C LEU A 464 6.65 3.50 -8.83
N LEU A 465 6.93 4.04 -10.03
CA LEU A 465 7.55 3.29 -11.13
C LEU A 465 8.93 2.76 -10.72
N ALA A 466 9.75 3.60 -10.06
CA ALA A 466 11.04 3.17 -9.54
C ALA A 466 10.91 2.07 -8.48
N ALA A 467 9.99 2.20 -7.53
CA ALA A 467 9.70 1.16 -6.55
C ALA A 467 9.22 -0.14 -7.20
N SER A 468 8.37 -0.04 -8.22
CA SER A 468 7.87 -1.20 -8.97
C SER A 468 8.99 -1.93 -9.71
N CYS A 469 9.88 -1.18 -10.39
CA CYS A 469 11.08 -1.77 -11.02
C CYS A 469 11.96 -2.47 -9.99
N LYS A 470 12.14 -1.87 -8.79
CA LYS A 470 12.96 -2.48 -7.73
C LYS A 470 12.37 -3.79 -7.24
N CYS A 471 11.06 -3.88 -7.11
CA CYS A 471 10.38 -5.12 -6.71
C CYS A 471 10.57 -6.29 -7.70
N GLU A 472 10.96 -6.02 -8.94
CA GLU A 472 11.22 -7.02 -9.98
C GLU A 472 12.72 -7.40 -10.11
N ILE A 473 13.60 -6.81 -9.29
CA ILE A 473 15.05 -7.03 -9.28
C ILE A 473 15.44 -7.76 -7.99
N GLN A 474 16.20 -8.86 -8.13
CA GLN A 474 16.73 -9.61 -7.00
C GLN A 474 17.87 -8.85 -6.29
N GLY A 475 17.89 -8.90 -4.97
CA GLY A 475 18.90 -8.26 -4.15
C GLY A 475 18.75 -6.72 -4.11
N ASN A 476 19.52 -6.06 -3.25
CA ASN A 476 19.44 -4.61 -3.06
C ASN A 476 20.32 -3.86 -4.07
N LEU A 477 19.90 -3.85 -5.34
CA LEU A 477 20.60 -3.17 -6.45
C LEU A 477 19.88 -1.87 -6.83
N PRO A 478 20.62 -0.84 -7.34
CA PRO A 478 20.03 0.42 -7.75
C PRO A 478 19.18 0.26 -9.01
N VAL A 479 18.04 0.95 -9.03
CA VAL A 479 17.21 1.13 -10.23
C VAL A 479 17.86 2.19 -11.10
N THR A 480 17.95 1.93 -12.42
CA THR A 480 18.50 2.87 -13.41
C THR A 480 17.37 3.57 -14.18
N LEU A 481 17.72 4.67 -14.89
CA LEU A 481 16.77 5.33 -15.79
C LEU A 481 16.22 4.37 -16.84
N GLU A 482 17.05 3.47 -17.38
CA GLU A 482 16.64 2.47 -18.37
C GLU A 482 15.57 1.54 -17.85
N HIS A 483 15.67 1.09 -16.60
CA HIS A 483 14.62 0.28 -15.96
C HIS A 483 13.28 1.01 -15.95
N ILE A 484 13.27 2.29 -15.57
CA ILE A 484 12.02 3.08 -15.50
C ILE A 484 11.49 3.40 -16.90
N ILE A 485 12.35 3.75 -17.85
CA ILE A 485 11.94 4.00 -19.24
C ILE A 485 11.30 2.74 -19.83
N LYS A 486 11.94 1.58 -19.66
CA LYS A 486 11.36 0.29 -20.07
C LYS A 486 10.00 0.03 -19.42
N LYS A 487 9.87 0.31 -18.13
CA LYS A 487 8.58 0.16 -17.42
C LYS A 487 7.51 1.10 -17.98
N ILE A 488 7.88 2.33 -18.34
CA ILE A 488 6.98 3.29 -19.01
C ILE A 488 6.53 2.74 -20.38
N ASP A 489 7.47 2.18 -21.17
CA ASP A 489 7.16 1.58 -22.47
C ASP A 489 6.21 0.38 -22.34
N GLU A 490 6.45 -0.48 -21.36
CA GLU A 490 5.57 -1.61 -21.04
C GLU A 490 4.16 -1.16 -20.67
N ILE A 491 4.03 -0.11 -19.82
CA ILE A 491 2.73 0.44 -19.43
C ILE A 491 2.03 1.08 -20.63
N GLN A 492 2.76 1.82 -21.44
CA GLN A 492 2.21 2.45 -22.66
C GLN A 492 1.68 1.39 -23.63
N HIS A 493 2.40 0.28 -23.81
CA HIS A 493 1.97 -0.84 -24.64
C HIS A 493 0.76 -1.56 -24.09
N ASP A 494 0.70 -1.81 -22.78
CA ASP A 494 -0.44 -2.49 -22.13
C ASP A 494 -1.71 -1.63 -22.13
N TYR A 495 -1.57 -0.30 -22.25
CA TYR A 495 -2.68 0.65 -22.30
C TYR A 495 -3.22 0.88 -23.73
N SER A 496 -2.37 0.65 -24.76
CA SER A 496 -2.74 0.83 -26.18
C SER A 496 -3.56 -0.33 -26.70
#